data_14a7f77853f18a655fd4aa3fe84cd43d
#
_entry.id   14a7f77853f18a655fd4aa3fe84cd43d
#
_cell.length_a   1.000
_cell.length_b   1.000
_cell.length_c   1.000
_cell.angle_alpha   90.00
_cell.angle_beta   90.00
_cell.angle_gamma   90.00
#
_symmetry.space_group_name_H-M   'P 1'
#
loop_
_entity.id
_entity.type
_entity.pdbx_description
1 polymer ?
#
loop_
_entity_poly.entity_id
_entity_poly.type
_entity_poly.pdbx_seq_one_letter_code
_entity_poly.pdbx_strand_id
1 'polypeptide(L)'
;MATADFERFNEIFPGSQYRKIHEQYTGVDRELYQAAKSPINKQIYTFDDVKDYSGRIGWIIPRGFIVVDIDDKKSAEAVIKILTSEKIGCCIFKGLHGGHFIFKASLYNSQVVSKLCALGIKLDTRAAEKGYIILPENDTDREWFKVTEYIDVLPQYLIPLRDLKVDVDFVDMGEGSRNTELFKHFLNLKDYVSEIDLNAKILAIRIINKYLFTHPLSDDELDQTVLRETLIAPKGGRNSGKIDLEALATKICEDYTFITVNDVLYVYDGKCYIPKDDMWIQRI
;
A
#
# COMPACT_ATOMS: atom_id res chain seq x y z
N MET A 1 -22.60 23.53 2.03
CA MET A 1 -22.20 23.36 3.46
C MET A 1 -21.53 22.00 3.56
N ALA A 2 -20.32 21.95 4.13
CA ALA A 2 -19.56 20.69 4.27
C ALA A 2 -20.35 19.66 5.08
N THR A 3 -20.20 18.36 4.73
CA THR A 3 -20.72 17.26 5.55
C THR A 3 -19.87 17.08 6.82
N ALA A 4 -20.42 16.47 7.85
CA ALA A 4 -19.70 16.17 9.09
C ALA A 4 -18.45 15.28 8.84
N ASP A 5 -18.51 14.38 7.86
CA ASP A 5 -17.37 13.55 7.48
C ASP A 5 -16.26 14.35 6.80
N PHE A 6 -16.60 15.34 5.96
CA PHE A 6 -15.63 16.22 5.34
C PHE A 6 -14.95 17.15 6.35
N GLU A 7 -15.72 17.71 7.30
CA GLU A 7 -15.17 18.49 8.40
C GLU A 7 -14.19 17.65 9.22
N ARG A 8 -14.60 16.46 9.65
CA ARG A 8 -13.74 15.52 10.38
C ARG A 8 -12.50 15.10 9.58
N PHE A 9 -12.64 14.88 8.28
CA PHE A 9 -11.49 14.56 7.41
C PHE A 9 -10.47 15.71 7.41
N ASN A 10 -10.93 16.97 7.32
CA ASN A 10 -10.04 18.11 7.38
C ASN A 10 -9.36 18.30 8.76
N GLU A 11 -10.03 17.93 9.85
CA GLU A 11 -9.43 17.91 11.19
C GLU A 11 -8.30 16.87 11.30
N ILE A 12 -8.47 15.69 10.69
CA ILE A 12 -7.46 14.62 10.67
C ILE A 12 -6.25 15.02 9.82
N PHE A 13 -6.47 15.76 8.72
CA PHE A 13 -5.44 16.22 7.80
C PHE A 13 -5.33 17.75 7.80
N PRO A 14 -4.86 18.36 8.90
CA PRO A 14 -4.82 19.81 9.02
C PRO A 14 -3.87 20.43 7.98
N GLY A 15 -4.27 21.56 7.43
CA GLY A 15 -3.51 22.23 6.37
C GLY A 15 -3.63 21.57 5.01
N SER A 16 -4.61 20.70 4.83
CA SER A 16 -4.92 20.06 3.54
C SER A 16 -5.14 21.08 2.44
N GLN A 17 -4.70 20.71 1.25
CA GLN A 17 -4.87 21.48 0.03
C GLN A 17 -5.85 20.78 -0.91
N TYR A 18 -6.64 21.57 -1.61
CA TYR A 18 -7.74 21.07 -2.43
C TYR A 18 -7.71 21.62 -3.86
N ARG A 19 -8.43 20.93 -4.74
CA ARG A 19 -8.77 21.34 -6.10
C ARG A 19 -10.29 21.40 -6.24
N LYS A 20 -10.81 22.40 -6.92
CA LYS A 20 -12.20 22.41 -7.39
C LYS A 20 -12.25 21.59 -8.68
N ILE A 21 -13.11 20.59 -8.70
CA ILE A 21 -13.26 19.65 -9.81
C ILE A 21 -14.57 20.00 -10.54
N HIS A 22 -14.66 19.68 -11.82
CA HIS A 22 -15.90 19.81 -12.57
C HIS A 22 -17.04 19.02 -11.94
N GLU A 23 -18.27 19.44 -12.22
CA GLU A 23 -19.45 18.67 -11.83
C GLU A 23 -19.39 17.24 -12.40
N GLN A 24 -20.11 16.34 -11.74
CA GLN A 24 -20.11 14.94 -12.15
C GLN A 24 -20.80 14.80 -13.51
N TYR A 25 -20.13 14.11 -14.42
CA TYR A 25 -20.71 13.74 -15.70
C TYR A 25 -21.26 12.32 -15.62
N THR A 26 -22.55 12.15 -15.86
CA THR A 26 -23.27 10.87 -15.78
C THR A 26 -23.55 10.25 -17.14
N GLY A 27 -23.09 10.86 -18.23
CA GLY A 27 -23.25 10.35 -19.60
C GLY A 27 -22.25 9.24 -19.95
N VAL A 28 -22.42 8.66 -21.15
CA VAL A 28 -21.60 7.53 -21.64
C VAL A 28 -20.34 7.96 -22.41
N ASP A 29 -20.19 9.26 -22.70
CA ASP A 29 -19.03 9.76 -23.42
C ASP A 29 -17.76 9.70 -22.53
N ARG A 30 -16.79 8.91 -22.97
CA ARG A 30 -15.56 8.65 -22.20
C ARG A 30 -14.67 9.89 -22.09
N GLU A 31 -14.62 10.73 -23.10
CA GLU A 31 -13.78 11.93 -23.09
C GLU A 31 -14.35 12.97 -22.12
N LEU A 32 -15.67 13.19 -22.17
CA LEU A 32 -16.37 14.07 -21.23
C LEU A 32 -16.28 13.55 -19.80
N TYR A 33 -16.36 12.23 -19.59
CA TYR A 33 -16.20 11.61 -18.28
C TYR A 33 -14.78 11.82 -17.72
N GLN A 34 -13.75 11.70 -18.56
CA GLN A 34 -12.37 11.97 -18.14
C GLN A 34 -12.13 13.48 -17.91
N ALA A 35 -12.66 14.34 -18.77
CA ALA A 35 -12.57 15.79 -18.60
C ALA A 35 -13.24 16.24 -17.30
N ALA A 36 -14.40 15.67 -16.97
CA ALA A 36 -15.11 15.96 -15.72
C ALA A 36 -14.33 15.57 -14.45
N LYS A 37 -13.32 14.72 -14.53
CA LYS A 37 -12.42 14.40 -13.41
C LYS A 37 -11.28 15.39 -13.24
N SER A 38 -11.13 16.33 -14.15
CA SER A 38 -10.05 17.32 -14.12
C SER A 38 -10.39 18.53 -13.25
N PRO A 39 -9.41 19.22 -12.67
CA PRO A 39 -9.64 20.47 -11.96
C PRO A 39 -10.17 21.56 -12.92
N ILE A 40 -11.08 22.39 -12.42
CA ILE A 40 -11.61 23.53 -13.20
C ILE A 40 -10.55 24.58 -13.52
N ASN A 41 -9.48 24.64 -12.71
CA ASN A 41 -8.33 25.52 -12.90
C ASN A 41 -7.10 24.94 -12.17
N LYS A 42 -5.96 25.64 -12.25
CA LYS A 42 -4.70 25.25 -11.59
C LYS A 42 -4.58 25.76 -10.14
N GLN A 43 -5.57 26.49 -9.64
CA GLN A 43 -5.53 27.08 -8.31
C GLN A 43 -5.62 25.99 -7.23
N ILE A 44 -4.89 26.21 -6.13
CA ILE A 44 -4.95 25.41 -4.90
C ILE A 44 -5.83 26.17 -3.92
N TYR A 45 -6.69 25.43 -3.23
CA TYR A 45 -7.69 25.97 -2.30
C TYR A 45 -7.44 25.41 -0.89
N THR A 46 -7.81 26.17 0.12
CA THR A 46 -7.90 25.74 1.51
C THR A 46 -9.27 25.10 1.79
N PHE A 47 -9.45 24.54 2.98
CA PHE A 47 -10.74 24.02 3.42
C PHE A 47 -11.84 25.11 3.39
N ASP A 48 -11.52 26.30 3.90
CA ASP A 48 -12.47 27.40 3.92
C ASP A 48 -12.93 27.85 2.53
N ASP A 49 -12.09 27.68 1.52
CA ASP A 49 -12.44 28.00 0.12
C ASP A 49 -13.36 26.96 -0.53
N VAL A 50 -13.42 25.73 0.02
CA VAL A 50 -14.15 24.60 -0.60
C VAL A 50 -15.30 24.06 0.25
N LYS A 51 -15.39 24.35 1.54
CA LYS A 51 -16.43 23.83 2.43
C LYS A 51 -17.88 24.12 1.98
N ASP A 52 -18.09 25.22 1.25
CA ASP A 52 -19.38 25.60 0.70
C ASP A 52 -19.44 25.46 -0.83
N TYR A 53 -18.44 24.81 -1.43
CA TYR A 53 -18.41 24.57 -2.87
C TYR A 53 -19.38 23.42 -3.23
N SER A 54 -20.27 23.66 -4.21
CA SER A 54 -21.28 22.68 -4.63
C SER A 54 -20.76 21.60 -5.60
N GLY A 55 -19.63 21.86 -6.25
CA GLY A 55 -18.99 20.87 -7.14
C GLY A 55 -18.11 19.90 -6.39
N ARG A 56 -17.56 18.93 -7.11
CA ARG A 56 -16.67 17.90 -6.53
C ARG A 56 -15.33 18.49 -6.08
N ILE A 57 -14.76 17.88 -5.07
CA ILE A 57 -13.54 18.34 -4.42
C ILE A 57 -12.44 17.30 -4.60
N GLY A 58 -11.29 17.73 -5.12
CA GLY A 58 -10.07 16.91 -5.17
C GLY A 58 -9.18 17.25 -4.00
N TRP A 59 -8.77 16.26 -3.23
CA TRP A 59 -7.80 16.41 -2.15
C TRP A 59 -6.39 16.13 -2.66
N ILE A 60 -5.48 17.08 -2.51
CA ILE A 60 -4.06 16.92 -2.85
C ILE A 60 -3.40 16.12 -1.72
N ILE A 61 -2.82 15.00 -2.05
CA ILE A 61 -2.24 14.09 -1.06
C ILE A 61 -1.01 14.78 -0.41
N PRO A 62 -1.04 15.03 0.92
CA PRO A 62 0.06 15.71 1.59
C PRO A 62 1.28 14.79 1.76
N ARG A 63 2.43 15.38 2.04
CA ARG A 63 3.66 14.62 2.37
C ARG A 63 3.42 13.68 3.54
N GLY A 64 4.03 12.50 3.49
CA GLY A 64 3.89 11.49 4.52
C GLY A 64 2.64 10.61 4.38
N PHE A 65 1.82 10.82 3.34
CA PHE A 65 0.67 9.97 3.06
C PHE A 65 0.74 9.36 1.65
N ILE A 66 0.08 8.24 1.51
CA ILE A 66 -0.09 7.50 0.25
C ILE A 66 -1.52 6.98 0.17
N VAL A 67 -2.08 6.97 -1.03
CA VAL A 67 -3.40 6.39 -1.30
C VAL A 67 -3.23 5.14 -2.13
N VAL A 68 -3.82 4.06 -1.68
CA VAL A 68 -4.04 2.84 -2.46
C VAL A 68 -5.42 2.95 -3.11
N ASP A 69 -5.47 2.77 -4.42
CA ASP A 69 -6.68 2.86 -5.24
C ASP A 69 -6.93 1.49 -5.88
N ILE A 70 -8.06 0.87 -5.57
CA ILE A 70 -8.45 -0.44 -6.05
C ILE A 70 -9.72 -0.28 -6.87
N ASP A 71 -9.63 -0.46 -8.19
CA ASP A 71 -10.73 -0.26 -9.14
C ASP A 71 -11.69 -1.46 -9.26
N ASP A 72 -11.38 -2.60 -8.63
CA ASP A 72 -12.27 -3.75 -8.57
C ASP A 72 -13.01 -3.81 -7.23
N LYS A 73 -14.36 -3.78 -7.30
CA LYS A 73 -15.22 -3.75 -6.12
C LYS A 73 -15.01 -4.95 -5.18
N LYS A 74 -14.88 -6.14 -5.76
CA LYS A 74 -14.71 -7.38 -5.00
C LYS A 74 -13.39 -7.38 -4.23
N SER A 75 -12.31 -6.98 -4.89
CA SER A 75 -10.99 -6.81 -4.27
C SER A 75 -10.98 -5.71 -3.20
N ALA A 76 -11.65 -4.58 -3.44
CA ALA A 76 -11.76 -3.51 -2.46
C ALA A 76 -12.52 -3.95 -1.20
N GLU A 77 -13.64 -4.67 -1.35
CA GLU A 77 -14.39 -5.25 -0.23
C GLU A 77 -13.57 -6.27 0.56
N ALA A 78 -12.79 -7.10 -0.12
CA ALA A 78 -11.87 -8.04 0.51
C ALA A 78 -10.79 -7.31 1.33
N VAL A 79 -10.18 -6.25 0.78
CA VAL A 79 -9.20 -5.44 1.50
C VAL A 79 -9.84 -4.72 2.70
N ILE A 80 -11.06 -4.19 2.58
CA ILE A 80 -11.79 -3.61 3.71
C ILE A 80 -11.96 -4.64 4.84
N LYS A 81 -12.37 -5.87 4.49
CA LYS A 81 -12.52 -6.98 5.46
C LYS A 81 -11.20 -7.29 6.16
N ILE A 82 -10.09 -7.37 5.41
CA ILE A 82 -8.75 -7.62 5.96
C ILE A 82 -8.37 -6.51 6.94
N LEU A 83 -8.40 -5.25 6.50
CA LEU A 83 -7.99 -4.10 7.31
C LEU A 83 -8.82 -3.96 8.59
N THR A 84 -10.13 -4.22 8.49
CA THR A 84 -11.03 -4.17 9.64
C THR A 84 -10.71 -5.29 10.63
N SER A 85 -10.54 -6.52 10.14
CA SER A 85 -10.29 -7.70 10.99
C SER A 85 -8.92 -7.67 11.65
N GLU A 86 -7.91 -7.18 10.95
CA GLU A 86 -6.53 -7.01 11.46
C GLU A 86 -6.36 -5.69 12.23
N LYS A 87 -7.44 -4.90 12.39
CA LYS A 87 -7.48 -3.61 13.12
C LYS A 87 -6.50 -2.57 12.59
N ILE A 88 -6.25 -2.57 11.29
CA ILE A 88 -5.37 -1.61 10.64
C ILE A 88 -6.13 -0.30 10.41
N GLY A 89 -5.52 0.80 10.87
CA GLY A 89 -6.08 2.14 10.75
C GLY A 89 -5.83 2.74 9.38
N CYS A 90 -6.91 3.16 8.70
CA CYS A 90 -6.83 3.97 7.48
C CYS A 90 -8.17 4.67 7.23
N CYS A 91 -8.16 5.81 6.54
CA CYS A 91 -9.38 6.38 5.99
C CYS A 91 -9.75 5.64 4.71
N ILE A 92 -11.06 5.37 4.54
CA ILE A 92 -11.57 4.58 3.41
C ILE A 92 -12.72 5.33 2.75
N PHE A 93 -12.64 5.48 1.43
CA PHE A 93 -13.73 5.91 0.58
C PHE A 93 -14.14 4.76 -0.31
N LYS A 94 -15.43 4.45 -0.37
CA LYS A 94 -15.97 3.49 -1.32
C LYS A 94 -16.45 4.20 -2.57
N GLY A 95 -16.21 3.59 -3.72
CA GLY A 95 -16.76 3.98 -5.01
C GLY A 95 -17.66 2.89 -5.57
N LEU A 96 -18.36 3.18 -6.68
CA LEU A 96 -19.19 2.20 -7.39
C LEU A 96 -18.39 0.96 -7.80
N HIS A 97 -17.13 1.14 -8.18
CA HIS A 97 -16.29 0.11 -8.77
C HIS A 97 -15.11 -0.32 -7.90
N GLY A 98 -14.89 0.33 -6.75
CA GLY A 98 -13.73 0.04 -5.93
C GLY A 98 -13.63 0.90 -4.68
N GLY A 99 -12.40 1.22 -4.26
CA GLY A 99 -12.18 2.03 -3.07
C GLY A 99 -10.79 2.68 -2.99
N HIS A 100 -10.74 3.78 -2.25
CA HIS A 100 -9.51 4.49 -1.90
C HIS A 100 -9.18 4.25 -0.43
N PHE A 101 -7.93 3.94 -0.14
CA PHE A 101 -7.42 3.64 1.20
C PHE A 101 -6.24 4.56 1.49
N ILE A 102 -6.35 5.40 2.51
CA ILE A 102 -5.33 6.39 2.87
C ILE A 102 -4.49 5.87 4.03
N PHE A 103 -3.19 5.75 3.81
CA PHE A 103 -2.19 5.32 4.79
C PHE A 103 -1.11 6.38 5.00
N LYS A 104 -0.37 6.29 6.11
CA LYS A 104 0.94 6.92 6.20
C LYS A 104 1.90 6.26 5.22
N ALA A 105 2.66 7.06 4.49
CA ALA A 105 3.71 6.54 3.62
C ALA A 105 4.81 5.86 4.46
N SER A 106 5.26 4.70 4.00
CA SER A 106 6.47 4.03 4.50
C SER A 106 7.70 4.51 3.71
N LEU A 107 8.75 3.72 3.65
CA LEU A 107 9.84 3.87 2.68
C LEU A 107 9.33 3.80 1.24
N TYR A 108 8.21 3.11 1.01
CA TYR A 108 7.51 3.11 -0.26
C TYR A 108 6.65 4.37 -0.39
N ASN A 109 7.02 5.25 -1.33
CA ASN A 109 6.28 6.47 -1.66
C ASN A 109 6.35 6.72 -3.18
N SER A 110 5.85 5.78 -3.97
CA SER A 110 5.84 5.85 -5.43
C SER A 110 4.43 5.84 -5.98
N GLN A 111 4.22 6.56 -7.07
CA GLN A 111 3.00 6.48 -7.86
C GLN A 111 3.16 5.39 -8.91
N VAL A 112 2.26 4.42 -8.90
CA VAL A 112 2.22 3.35 -9.90
C VAL A 112 0.78 3.10 -10.33
N VAL A 113 0.63 2.51 -11.52
CA VAL A 113 -0.67 2.16 -12.10
C VAL A 113 -0.67 0.68 -12.41
N SER A 114 -1.76 0.02 -12.04
CA SER A 114 -2.10 -1.34 -12.47
C SER A 114 -1.04 -2.39 -12.11
N LYS A 115 -0.56 -2.35 -10.85
CA LYS A 115 0.38 -3.35 -10.33
C LYS A 115 -0.28 -4.28 -9.33
N LEU A 116 0.22 -5.51 -9.26
CA LEU A 116 -0.19 -6.46 -8.23
C LEU A 116 0.53 -6.16 -6.91
N CYS A 117 -0.16 -6.33 -5.80
CA CYS A 117 0.44 -6.42 -4.48
C CYS A 117 0.63 -7.89 -4.06
N ALA A 118 1.21 -8.14 -2.89
CA ALA A 118 1.49 -9.50 -2.43
C ALA A 118 0.23 -10.35 -2.19
N LEU A 119 -0.95 -9.73 -2.13
CA LEU A 119 -2.23 -10.45 -2.05
C LEU A 119 -2.74 -10.93 -3.43
N GLY A 120 -2.01 -10.68 -4.52
CA GLY A 120 -2.48 -10.93 -5.88
C GLY A 120 -3.53 -9.94 -6.36
N ILE A 121 -3.82 -8.90 -5.58
CA ILE A 121 -4.79 -7.86 -5.90
C ILE A 121 -4.11 -6.77 -6.71
N LYS A 122 -4.78 -6.36 -7.79
CA LYS A 122 -4.35 -5.26 -8.65
C LYS A 122 -4.74 -3.93 -8.05
N LEU A 123 -3.80 -2.99 -8.00
CA LEU A 123 -4.02 -1.68 -7.41
C LEU A 123 -3.16 -0.60 -8.07
N ASP A 124 -3.59 0.64 -7.86
CA ASP A 124 -2.83 1.85 -8.14
C ASP A 124 -2.33 2.44 -6.83
N THR A 125 -1.23 3.17 -6.85
CA THR A 125 -0.85 4.05 -5.75
C THR A 125 -0.69 5.48 -6.21
N ARG A 126 -1.14 6.41 -5.36
CA ARG A 126 -1.00 7.85 -5.57
C ARG A 126 -0.17 8.42 -4.42
N ALA A 127 1.00 8.94 -4.78
CA ALA A 127 1.95 9.49 -3.81
C ALA A 127 1.76 11.00 -3.62
N ALA A 128 2.31 11.50 -2.52
CA ALA A 128 2.27 12.89 -2.12
C ALA A 128 2.67 13.87 -3.24
N GLU A 129 1.98 15.00 -3.31
CA GLU A 129 2.23 16.16 -4.19
C GLU A 129 2.18 15.87 -5.70
N LYS A 130 2.02 14.61 -6.12
CA LYS A 130 2.00 14.21 -7.54
C LYS A 130 0.59 14.07 -8.11
N GLY A 131 -0.43 14.16 -7.26
CA GLY A 131 -1.80 13.99 -7.68
C GLY A 131 -2.80 14.38 -6.61
N TYR A 132 -4.06 14.21 -6.95
CA TYR A 132 -5.18 14.36 -6.05
C TYR A 132 -6.11 13.17 -6.20
N ILE A 133 -6.93 12.93 -5.19
CA ILE A 133 -8.08 12.02 -5.27
C ILE A 133 -9.36 12.82 -5.11
N ILE A 134 -10.42 12.42 -5.80
CA ILE A 134 -11.72 13.03 -5.63
C ILE A 134 -12.33 12.50 -4.35
N LEU A 135 -12.70 13.42 -3.45
CA LEU A 135 -13.36 13.08 -2.20
C LEU A 135 -14.83 12.71 -2.45
N PRO A 136 -15.48 12.01 -1.51
CA PRO A 136 -16.90 11.70 -1.56
C PRO A 136 -17.80 12.96 -1.48
N GLU A 137 -17.27 14.07 -1.04
CA GLU A 137 -18.04 15.32 -0.93
C GLU A 137 -18.57 15.78 -2.28
N ASN A 138 -19.91 15.90 -2.38
CA ASN A 138 -20.63 16.25 -3.62
C ASN A 138 -20.37 15.30 -4.80
N ASP A 139 -19.99 14.04 -4.53
CA ASP A 139 -19.80 12.99 -5.53
C ASP A 139 -20.81 11.87 -5.29
N THR A 140 -21.65 11.55 -6.27
CA THR A 140 -22.70 10.53 -6.13
C THR A 140 -22.20 9.11 -6.31
N ASP A 141 -20.97 8.95 -6.83
CA ASP A 141 -20.34 7.64 -7.07
C ASP A 141 -19.45 7.21 -5.91
N ARG A 142 -19.29 8.06 -4.88
CA ARG A 142 -18.41 7.81 -3.74
C ARG A 142 -19.11 8.08 -2.42
N GLU A 143 -18.72 7.31 -1.42
CA GLU A 143 -19.19 7.48 -0.04
C GLU A 143 -18.03 7.48 0.96
N TRP A 144 -18.20 8.27 2.02
CA TRP A 144 -17.37 8.20 3.21
C TRP A 144 -17.65 6.88 3.94
N PHE A 145 -16.73 5.93 3.89
CA PHE A 145 -16.93 4.65 4.58
C PHE A 145 -16.29 4.63 5.97
N LYS A 146 -15.08 5.17 6.08
CA LYS A 146 -14.37 5.25 7.34
C LYS A 146 -13.48 6.48 7.37
N VAL A 147 -13.75 7.39 8.31
CA VAL A 147 -12.93 8.56 8.60
C VAL A 147 -12.39 8.41 10.02
N THR A 148 -11.08 8.26 10.19
CA THR A 148 -10.43 7.97 11.48
C THR A 148 -9.11 8.70 11.63
N GLU A 149 -8.80 9.14 12.85
CA GLU A 149 -7.50 9.71 13.22
C GLU A 149 -6.38 8.65 13.31
N TYR A 150 -6.76 7.39 13.48
CA TYR A 150 -5.82 6.27 13.52
C TYR A 150 -5.48 5.84 12.10
N ILE A 151 -4.34 6.34 11.62
CA ILE A 151 -3.82 6.01 10.29
C ILE A 151 -2.48 5.33 10.48
N ASP A 152 -2.43 4.05 10.11
CA ASP A 152 -1.22 3.25 10.15
C ASP A 152 -0.36 3.47 8.90
N VAL A 153 0.86 2.99 8.95
CA VAL A 153 1.76 2.91 7.79
C VAL A 153 1.22 1.90 6.79
N LEU A 154 1.40 2.17 5.50
CA LEU A 154 1.00 1.24 4.43
C LEU A 154 1.56 -0.16 4.71
N PRO A 155 0.71 -1.18 4.89
CA PRO A 155 1.16 -2.55 5.10
C PRO A 155 2.00 -3.05 3.92
N GLN A 156 3.11 -3.73 4.21
CA GLN A 156 4.01 -4.23 3.16
C GLN A 156 3.30 -5.12 2.13
N TYR A 157 2.31 -5.91 2.53
CA TYR A 157 1.56 -6.77 1.61
C TYR A 157 0.64 -6.02 0.64
N LEU A 158 0.41 -4.71 0.84
CA LEU A 158 -0.30 -3.82 -0.09
C LEU A 158 0.65 -2.96 -0.94
N ILE A 159 1.96 -3.10 -0.79
CA ILE A 159 2.93 -2.41 -1.65
C ILE A 159 2.86 -3.00 -3.06
N PRO A 160 2.76 -2.15 -4.12
CA PRO A 160 2.83 -2.60 -5.50
C PRO A 160 4.17 -3.26 -5.81
N LEU A 161 4.13 -4.44 -6.41
CA LEU A 161 5.31 -5.24 -6.75
C LEU A 161 5.60 -5.16 -8.26
N ARG A 162 6.88 -5.01 -8.62
CA ARG A 162 7.28 -4.81 -10.02
C ARG A 162 7.21 -6.09 -10.84
N ASP A 163 7.72 -7.16 -10.25
CA ASP A 163 8.03 -8.40 -10.94
C ASP A 163 7.08 -9.55 -10.62
N LEU A 164 6.06 -9.29 -9.78
CA LEU A 164 5.06 -10.29 -9.44
C LEU A 164 4.20 -10.59 -10.68
N LYS A 165 4.22 -11.85 -11.10
CA LYS A 165 3.36 -12.39 -12.16
C LYS A 165 2.41 -13.39 -11.53
N VAL A 166 1.18 -12.99 -11.33
CA VAL A 166 0.10 -13.84 -10.84
C VAL A 166 -1.04 -13.77 -11.84
N ASP A 167 -1.46 -14.93 -12.31
CA ASP A 167 -2.61 -15.08 -13.22
C ASP A 167 -3.76 -15.79 -12.49
N VAL A 168 -3.91 -15.52 -11.20
CA VAL A 168 -4.89 -16.19 -10.33
C VAL A 168 -5.59 -15.14 -9.48
N ASP A 169 -6.90 -15.12 -9.57
CA ASP A 169 -7.75 -14.38 -8.64
C ASP A 169 -7.98 -15.24 -7.38
N PHE A 170 -7.43 -14.82 -6.27
CA PHE A 170 -7.61 -15.49 -4.98
C PHE A 170 -8.93 -15.16 -4.30
N VAL A 171 -9.59 -14.06 -4.70
CA VAL A 171 -10.82 -13.62 -4.02
C VAL A 171 -11.95 -14.60 -4.31
N ASP A 172 -12.50 -15.17 -3.24
CA ASP A 172 -13.53 -16.23 -3.26
C ASP A 172 -13.09 -17.54 -3.94
N MET A 173 -11.78 -17.82 -3.99
CA MET A 173 -11.29 -19.10 -4.49
C MET A 173 -11.86 -20.25 -3.65
N GLY A 174 -12.47 -21.21 -4.35
CA GLY A 174 -13.03 -22.43 -3.77
C GLY A 174 -11.99 -23.52 -3.53
N GLU A 175 -12.48 -24.71 -3.14
CA GLU A 175 -11.66 -25.90 -2.92
C GLU A 175 -11.03 -26.44 -4.23
N GLY A 176 -10.02 -27.26 -4.08
CA GLY A 176 -9.38 -28.04 -5.16
C GLY A 176 -8.02 -27.50 -5.59
N SER A 177 -7.92 -26.24 -6.02
CA SER A 177 -6.63 -25.67 -6.50
C SER A 177 -5.91 -24.76 -5.51
N ARG A 178 -6.60 -24.31 -4.45
CA ARG A 178 -6.11 -23.30 -3.50
C ARG A 178 -4.70 -23.56 -2.94
N ASN A 179 -4.40 -24.81 -2.53
CA ASN A 179 -3.11 -25.19 -2.00
C ASN A 179 -2.00 -25.04 -3.07
N THR A 180 -2.23 -25.57 -4.26
CA THR A 180 -1.28 -25.52 -5.37
C THR A 180 -1.03 -24.08 -5.83
N GLU A 181 -2.09 -23.29 -5.98
CA GLU A 181 -1.96 -21.90 -6.44
C GLU A 181 -1.34 -21.01 -5.36
N LEU A 182 -1.67 -21.21 -4.10
CA LEU A 182 -1.06 -20.49 -2.99
C LEU A 182 0.44 -20.84 -2.85
N PHE A 183 0.80 -22.10 -3.05
CA PHE A 183 2.19 -22.53 -3.05
C PHE A 183 2.99 -21.91 -4.19
N LYS A 184 2.46 -21.91 -5.42
CA LYS A 184 3.09 -21.24 -6.56
C LYS A 184 3.26 -19.74 -6.29
N HIS A 185 2.24 -19.11 -5.71
CA HIS A 185 2.28 -17.70 -5.37
C HIS A 185 3.35 -17.39 -4.33
N PHE A 186 3.46 -18.22 -3.27
CA PHE A 186 4.52 -18.07 -2.28
C PHE A 186 5.92 -18.18 -2.90
N LEU A 187 6.15 -19.15 -3.78
CA LEU A 187 7.41 -19.27 -4.50
C LEU A 187 7.71 -18.05 -5.36
N ASN A 188 6.72 -17.51 -6.07
CA ASN A 188 6.88 -16.29 -6.85
C ASN A 188 7.26 -15.11 -5.95
N LEU A 189 6.55 -14.89 -4.84
CA LEU A 189 6.89 -13.84 -3.87
C LEU A 189 8.30 -14.02 -3.33
N LYS A 190 8.67 -15.26 -2.96
CA LYS A 190 9.95 -15.56 -2.36
C LYS A 190 11.13 -15.36 -3.32
N ASP A 191 11.00 -15.84 -4.54
CA ASP A 191 12.15 -15.96 -5.46
C ASP A 191 12.32 -14.72 -6.37
N TYR A 192 11.25 -13.95 -6.64
CA TYR A 192 11.28 -12.85 -7.61
C TYR A 192 10.96 -11.46 -7.02
N VAL A 193 10.40 -11.37 -5.81
CA VAL A 193 10.01 -10.10 -5.20
C VAL A 193 11.04 -9.69 -4.15
N SER A 194 11.61 -8.49 -4.32
CA SER A 194 12.59 -7.90 -3.38
C SER A 194 12.03 -6.69 -2.60
N GLU A 195 10.88 -6.16 -2.99
CA GLU A 195 10.33 -4.93 -2.41
C GLU A 195 9.76 -5.10 -1.00
N ILE A 196 9.49 -6.35 -0.59
CA ILE A 196 8.96 -6.69 0.73
C ILE A 196 9.78 -7.81 1.36
N ASP A 197 9.89 -7.81 2.68
CA ASP A 197 10.65 -8.81 3.41
C ASP A 197 9.95 -10.18 3.47
N LEU A 198 10.67 -11.20 3.93
CA LEU A 198 10.15 -12.57 4.00
C LEU A 198 8.94 -12.68 4.95
N ASN A 199 8.95 -11.95 6.06
CA ASN A 199 7.84 -11.98 7.02
C ASN A 199 6.57 -11.40 6.40
N ALA A 200 6.69 -10.31 5.63
CA ALA A 200 5.57 -9.74 4.89
C ALA A 200 5.05 -10.70 3.79
N LYS A 201 5.93 -11.47 3.14
CA LYS A 201 5.53 -12.51 2.17
C LYS A 201 4.74 -13.63 2.85
N ILE A 202 5.24 -14.14 3.98
CA ILE A 202 4.56 -15.16 4.79
C ILE A 202 3.20 -14.62 5.28
N LEU A 203 3.17 -13.40 5.79
CA LEU A 203 1.94 -12.76 6.25
C LEU A 203 0.92 -12.62 5.11
N ALA A 204 1.35 -12.23 3.90
CA ALA A 204 0.48 -12.16 2.73
C ALA A 204 -0.18 -13.51 2.42
N ILE A 205 0.58 -14.62 2.46
CA ILE A 205 0.05 -15.97 2.26
C ILE A 205 -1.00 -16.33 3.32
N ARG A 206 -0.74 -16.03 4.59
CA ARG A 206 -1.70 -16.27 5.67
C ARG A 206 -2.96 -15.42 5.51
N ILE A 207 -2.82 -14.16 5.09
CA ILE A 207 -3.95 -13.26 4.81
C ILE A 207 -4.78 -13.78 3.63
N ILE A 208 -4.16 -14.18 2.53
CA ILE A 208 -4.85 -14.79 1.38
C ILE A 208 -5.67 -15.99 1.85
N ASN A 209 -5.01 -16.94 2.55
CA ASN A 209 -5.69 -18.12 3.06
C ASN A 209 -6.89 -17.77 3.95
N LYS A 210 -6.70 -16.88 4.92
CA LYS A 210 -7.70 -16.57 5.94
C LYS A 210 -8.89 -15.76 5.41
N TYR A 211 -8.65 -14.83 4.48
CA TYR A 211 -9.65 -13.83 4.11
C TYR A 211 -10.14 -13.88 2.67
N LEU A 212 -9.33 -14.42 1.74
CA LEU A 212 -9.69 -14.45 0.33
C LEU A 212 -10.27 -15.78 -0.11
N PHE A 213 -9.99 -16.88 0.59
CA PHE A 213 -10.59 -18.17 0.30
C PHE A 213 -11.96 -18.33 0.94
N THR A 214 -12.88 -18.95 0.20
CA THR A 214 -14.21 -19.33 0.73
C THR A 214 -14.06 -20.37 1.85
N HIS A 215 -13.14 -21.31 1.67
CA HIS A 215 -12.81 -22.37 2.63
C HIS A 215 -11.30 -22.36 2.88
N PRO A 216 -10.80 -21.68 3.93
CA PRO A 216 -9.38 -21.64 4.25
C PRO A 216 -8.78 -23.03 4.50
N LEU A 217 -7.50 -23.19 4.20
CA LEU A 217 -6.70 -24.31 4.72
C LEU A 217 -6.53 -24.15 6.23
N SER A 218 -6.43 -25.25 6.98
CA SER A 218 -6.02 -25.16 8.37
C SER A 218 -4.59 -24.62 8.47
N ASP A 219 -4.24 -24.02 9.62
CA ASP A 219 -2.89 -23.49 9.83
C ASP A 219 -1.82 -24.59 9.69
N ASP A 220 -2.11 -25.78 10.21
CA ASP A 220 -1.21 -26.95 10.10
C ASP A 220 -1.01 -27.37 8.64
N GLU A 221 -2.08 -27.42 7.85
CA GLU A 221 -2.00 -27.75 6.42
C GLU A 221 -1.22 -26.68 5.66
N LEU A 222 -1.49 -25.41 5.95
CA LEU A 222 -0.79 -24.27 5.33
C LEU A 222 0.72 -24.35 5.60
N ASP A 223 1.11 -24.60 6.85
CA ASP A 223 2.51 -24.68 7.25
C ASP A 223 3.22 -25.91 6.68
N GLN A 224 2.53 -27.05 6.60
CA GLN A 224 3.12 -28.28 6.05
C GLN A 224 3.21 -28.30 4.52
N THR A 225 2.32 -27.61 3.82
CA THR A 225 2.21 -27.72 2.37
C THR A 225 2.71 -26.49 1.61
N VAL A 226 2.43 -25.28 2.10
CA VAL A 226 2.76 -24.01 1.45
C VAL A 226 3.97 -23.33 2.09
N LEU A 227 3.95 -23.15 3.41
CA LEU A 227 4.97 -22.40 4.18
C LEU A 227 5.98 -23.35 4.84
N ARG A 228 6.46 -24.37 4.10
CA ARG A 228 7.37 -25.38 4.66
C ARG A 228 8.62 -24.74 5.25
N GLU A 229 9.05 -25.19 6.42
CA GLU A 229 10.28 -24.70 7.08
C GLU A 229 11.51 -24.75 6.16
N THR A 230 11.64 -25.79 5.34
CA THR A 230 12.74 -25.94 4.37
C THR A 230 12.75 -24.85 3.30
N LEU A 231 11.63 -24.16 3.07
CA LEU A 231 11.53 -23.04 2.13
C LEU A 231 11.73 -21.69 2.81
N ILE A 232 11.40 -21.59 4.09
CA ILE A 232 11.49 -20.38 4.91
C ILE A 232 12.86 -20.24 5.53
N ALA A 233 13.49 -21.37 5.91
CA ALA A 233 14.84 -21.38 6.44
C ALA A 233 15.80 -20.70 5.46
N PRO A 234 16.70 -19.82 5.93
CA PRO A 234 17.75 -19.29 5.08
C PRO A 234 18.46 -20.49 4.44
N LYS A 235 18.61 -20.47 3.11
CA LYS A 235 19.30 -21.54 2.37
C LYS A 235 20.67 -21.69 3.01
N GLY A 236 20.83 -22.68 3.90
CA GLY A 236 22.09 -23.00 4.51
C GLY A 236 23.12 -23.14 3.40
N GLY A 237 24.13 -22.29 3.43
CA GLY A 237 25.06 -22.08 2.32
C GLY A 237 25.67 -23.38 1.81
N ARG A 238 25.22 -23.84 0.66
CA ARG A 238 26.13 -24.53 -0.25
C ARG A 238 26.91 -23.42 -0.95
N ASN A 239 28.20 -23.37 -0.64
CA ASN A 239 29.21 -22.48 -1.19
C ASN A 239 28.99 -22.08 -2.66
N SER A 240 28.15 -21.11 -2.92
CA SER A 240 28.29 -20.19 -4.03
C SER A 240 28.81 -18.92 -3.38
N GLY A 241 30.03 -18.48 -3.63
CA GLY A 241 30.68 -17.35 -2.98
C GLY A 241 29.96 -16.00 -3.16
N LYS A 242 28.63 -15.99 -3.16
CA LYS A 242 27.76 -14.81 -3.11
C LYS A 242 27.43 -14.56 -1.64
N ILE A 243 27.91 -13.45 -1.15
CA ILE A 243 27.55 -12.89 0.15
C ILE A 243 26.04 -12.65 0.13
N ASP A 244 25.33 -13.19 1.14
CA ASP A 244 23.95 -12.80 1.42
C ASP A 244 23.97 -11.38 1.99
N LEU A 245 23.71 -10.41 1.12
CA LEU A 245 23.76 -8.99 1.47
C LEU A 245 22.72 -8.62 2.52
N GLU A 246 21.58 -9.30 2.56
CA GLU A 246 20.50 -9.02 3.52
C GLU A 246 20.89 -9.54 4.93
N ALA A 247 21.41 -10.77 5.02
CA ALA A 247 21.94 -11.30 6.26
C ALA A 247 23.12 -10.48 6.78
N LEU A 248 24.00 -10.02 5.88
CA LEU A 248 25.11 -9.14 6.22
C LEU A 248 24.62 -7.78 6.72
N ALA A 249 23.68 -7.15 6.00
CA ALA A 249 23.10 -5.86 6.41
C ALA A 249 22.40 -5.96 7.77
N THR A 250 21.64 -7.03 8.01
CA THR A 250 20.99 -7.28 9.30
C THR A 250 22.03 -7.38 10.41
N LYS A 251 23.08 -8.16 10.19
CA LYS A 251 24.16 -8.33 11.16
C LYS A 251 24.89 -7.01 11.46
N ILE A 252 25.17 -6.21 10.43
CA ILE A 252 25.78 -4.91 10.60
C ILE A 252 24.86 -3.96 11.39
N CYS A 253 23.54 -3.99 11.15
CA CYS A 253 22.58 -3.17 11.89
C CYS A 253 22.37 -3.62 13.35
N GLU A 254 22.68 -4.87 13.69
CA GLU A 254 22.71 -5.34 15.09
C GLU A 254 23.90 -4.74 15.85
N ASP A 255 25.04 -4.60 15.18
CA ASP A 255 26.30 -4.21 15.81
C ASP A 255 26.52 -2.67 15.75
N TYR A 256 25.87 -1.96 14.82
CA TYR A 256 26.08 -0.53 14.58
C TYR A 256 24.78 0.24 14.42
N THR A 257 24.74 1.46 14.90
CA THR A 257 23.61 2.39 14.65
C THR A 257 24.00 3.42 13.59
N PHE A 258 23.18 3.53 12.55
CA PHE A 258 23.42 4.38 11.39
C PHE A 258 22.37 5.48 11.24
N ILE A 259 22.79 6.60 10.66
CA ILE A 259 21.91 7.61 10.07
C ILE A 259 22.49 8.06 8.73
N THR A 260 21.63 8.52 7.84
CA THR A 260 22.04 9.14 6.57
C THR A 260 21.58 10.59 6.53
N VAL A 261 22.50 11.50 6.25
CA VAL A 261 22.22 12.93 6.13
C VAL A 261 22.88 13.42 4.83
N ASN A 262 22.10 13.98 3.92
CA ASN A 262 22.56 14.47 2.60
C ASN A 262 23.43 13.45 1.86
N ASP A 263 22.95 12.20 1.77
CA ASP A 263 23.63 11.07 1.14
C ASP A 263 24.97 10.65 1.76
N VAL A 264 25.30 11.17 2.94
CA VAL A 264 26.47 10.75 3.71
C VAL A 264 26.02 9.81 4.83
N LEU A 265 26.67 8.63 4.92
CA LEU A 265 26.45 7.67 5.99
C LEU A 265 27.22 8.08 7.26
N TYR A 266 26.52 8.09 8.39
CA TYR A 266 27.11 8.32 9.71
C TYR A 266 26.90 7.10 10.59
N VAL A 267 27.90 6.75 11.38
CA VAL A 267 27.88 5.65 12.34
C VAL A 267 28.03 6.20 13.75
N TYR A 268 27.19 5.71 14.67
CA TYR A 268 27.28 6.08 16.08
C TYR A 268 28.43 5.32 16.77
N ASP A 269 29.37 6.04 17.37
CA ASP A 269 30.56 5.46 18.03
C ASP A 269 30.40 5.31 19.57
N GLY A 270 29.18 5.50 20.06
CA GLY A 270 28.86 5.53 21.49
C GLY A 270 28.83 6.93 22.10
N LYS A 271 29.29 7.98 21.36
CA LYS A 271 29.31 9.38 21.81
C LYS A 271 28.69 10.33 20.78
N CYS A 272 29.01 10.14 19.51
CA CYS A 272 28.51 10.97 18.42
C CYS A 272 28.43 10.20 17.13
N TYR A 273 27.75 10.77 16.11
CA TYR A 273 27.70 10.23 14.78
C TYR A 273 28.90 10.71 13.96
N ILE A 274 29.70 9.76 13.46
CA ILE A 274 30.89 10.01 12.66
C ILE A 274 30.62 9.68 11.20
N PRO A 275 30.90 10.58 10.24
CA PRO A 275 30.72 10.28 8.81
C PRO A 275 31.65 9.16 8.37
N LYS A 276 31.14 8.27 7.54
CA LYS A 276 31.88 7.14 6.95
C LYS A 276 31.80 7.19 5.43
N ASP A 277 32.87 6.77 4.79
CA ASP A 277 32.92 6.60 3.35
C ASP A 277 32.47 5.18 2.94
N ASP A 278 32.25 4.96 1.65
CA ASP A 278 31.82 3.66 1.10
C ASP A 278 32.85 2.55 1.38
N MET A 279 34.11 2.89 1.57
CA MET A 279 35.18 1.95 1.88
C MET A 279 35.11 1.40 3.31
N TRP A 280 34.42 2.10 4.22
CA TRP A 280 34.28 1.66 5.62
C TRP A 280 33.42 0.40 5.70
N ILE A 281 32.29 0.33 4.97
CA ILE A 281 31.41 -0.87 4.92
C ILE A 281 32.16 -2.10 4.37
N GLN A 282 33.14 -1.89 3.49
CA GLN A 282 33.93 -2.98 2.91
C GLN A 282 34.94 -3.57 3.90
N ARG A 283 35.17 -2.94 5.04
CA ARG A 283 36.18 -3.32 6.04
C ARG A 283 35.61 -3.95 7.30
N ILE A 284 34.28 -3.87 7.48
CA ILE A 284 33.55 -4.55 8.59
C ILE A 284 33.04 -5.91 8.14
#